data_2e40dbdf454d776cc1e03689be72ab96
#
_entry.id   2e40dbdf454d776cc1e03689be72ab96
#
_cell.length_a   1.000
_cell.length_b   1.000
_cell.length_c   1.000
_cell.angle_alpha   90.00
_cell.angle_beta   90.00
_cell.angle_gamma   90.00
#
_symmetry.space_group_name_H-M   'P 1'
#
loop_
_entity.id
_entity.type
_entity.pdbx_description
1 polymer ?
#
loop_
_entity_poly.entity_id
_entity_poly.type
_entity_poly.pdbx_seq_one_letter_code
_entity_poly.pdbx_strand_id
1 'polypeptide(L)'
;MISSRFKQWECEYILPLCYILTSKIGCISDALALNIGSDSWEETQVASAYAAAESLGTGFKLFLSFDFTAMGCTLSNIVSLVNTYANHPNQFKFNGKTFISSYEGGCLGNAGWASLKDQTNGYAMPFISGLEGQFSQWPALDSWYWLV
;
A
#
# COMPACT_ATOMS: atom_id res chain seq x y z
N MET A 1 -4.25 -12.87 -31.97
CA MET A 1 -3.50 -13.86 -31.20
C MET A 1 -2.24 -13.17 -30.67
N ILE A 2 -2.32 -12.43 -29.55
CA ILE A 2 -1.18 -11.78 -28.91
C ILE A 2 -0.70 -12.76 -27.83
N SER A 3 0.52 -13.14 -28.03
CA SER A 3 1.28 -14.24 -27.50
C SER A 3 1.27 -14.33 -25.95
N SER A 4 0.95 -15.52 -25.45
CA SER A 4 1.09 -15.99 -24.08
C SER A 4 2.53 -15.89 -23.51
N ARG A 5 3.51 -15.49 -24.30
CA ARG A 5 4.91 -15.35 -23.89
C ARG A 5 5.22 -14.03 -23.17
N PHE A 6 4.45 -12.97 -23.40
CA PHE A 6 4.70 -11.67 -22.72
C PHE A 6 4.37 -11.73 -21.24
N LYS A 7 3.37 -12.52 -20.86
CA LYS A 7 2.96 -12.69 -19.44
C LYS A 7 3.97 -13.44 -18.58
N GLN A 8 4.81 -14.26 -19.16
CA GLN A 8 5.75 -15.11 -18.42
C GLN A 8 7.03 -14.33 -18.00
N TRP A 9 7.44 -13.33 -18.78
CA TRP A 9 8.62 -12.52 -18.48
C TRP A 9 8.41 -11.55 -17.33
N GLU A 10 7.23 -10.94 -17.23
CA GLU A 10 6.89 -10.03 -16.12
C GLU A 10 6.75 -10.78 -14.79
N CYS A 11 6.36 -12.05 -14.83
CA CYS A 11 6.27 -12.89 -13.63
C CYS A 11 7.64 -13.36 -13.11
N GLU A 12 8.67 -13.44 -13.94
CA GLU A 12 9.96 -14.02 -13.54
C GLU A 12 10.73 -13.17 -12.51
N TYR A 13 10.55 -11.85 -12.56
CA TYR A 13 11.16 -10.93 -11.59
C TYR A 13 10.28 -10.64 -10.36
N ILE A 14 8.99 -10.99 -10.41
CA ILE A 14 8.00 -10.76 -9.34
C ILE A 14 7.38 -12.11 -8.91
N LEU A 15 8.14 -13.19 -9.03
CA LEU A 15 7.66 -14.57 -8.78
C LEU A 15 6.81 -14.73 -7.51
N PRO A 16 7.16 -14.17 -6.34
CA PRO A 16 6.32 -14.28 -5.15
C PRO A 16 4.98 -13.53 -5.30
N LEU A 17 5.00 -12.34 -5.89
CA LEU A 17 3.80 -11.50 -6.05
C LEU A 17 2.87 -12.07 -7.12
N CYS A 18 3.41 -12.54 -8.25
CA CYS A 18 2.64 -13.17 -9.32
C CYS A 18 1.99 -14.48 -8.83
N TYR A 19 2.69 -15.25 -8.00
CA TYR A 19 2.13 -16.46 -7.38
C TYR A 19 0.97 -16.11 -6.44
N ILE A 20 1.10 -15.08 -5.60
CA ILE A 20 0.05 -14.62 -4.69
C ILE A 20 -1.15 -14.10 -5.50
N LEU A 21 -0.92 -13.34 -6.56
CA LEU A 21 -1.99 -12.78 -7.40
C LEU A 21 -2.72 -13.84 -8.26
N THR A 22 -2.03 -14.93 -8.62
CA THR A 22 -2.62 -16.01 -9.45
C THR A 22 -3.21 -17.14 -8.62
N SER A 23 -2.72 -17.37 -7.39
CA SER A 23 -3.17 -18.45 -6.51
C SER A 23 -4.40 -18.12 -5.67
N LYS A 24 -5.21 -17.16 -6.10
CA LYS A 24 -6.45 -16.71 -5.42
C LYS A 24 -7.49 -17.83 -5.19
N ILE A 25 -7.22 -19.04 -5.62
CA ILE A 25 -8.07 -20.22 -5.39
C ILE A 25 -7.85 -20.68 -3.94
N GLY A 26 -8.56 -20.03 -3.01
CA GLY A 26 -8.59 -20.42 -1.60
C GLY A 26 -8.07 -19.37 -0.60
N CYS A 27 -7.54 -18.23 -1.04
CA CYS A 27 -7.13 -17.15 -0.14
C CYS A 27 -8.24 -16.10 -0.01
N ILE A 28 -8.70 -15.87 1.22
CA ILE A 28 -9.78 -14.91 1.56
C ILE A 28 -9.25 -13.45 1.55
N SER A 29 -8.11 -13.18 0.95
CA SER A 29 -7.51 -11.86 0.97
C SER A 29 -7.93 -11.07 -0.27
N ASP A 30 -8.62 -9.95 -0.07
CA ASP A 30 -9.07 -9.07 -1.15
C ASP A 30 -8.00 -8.06 -1.59
N ALA A 31 -6.96 -7.88 -0.77
CA ALA A 31 -5.90 -6.92 -1.03
C ALA A 31 -4.55 -7.38 -0.43
N LEU A 32 -3.45 -6.85 -0.99
CA LEU A 32 -2.08 -7.04 -0.52
C LEU A 32 -1.45 -5.69 -0.18
N ALA A 33 -0.77 -5.63 0.96
CA ALA A 33 0.08 -4.52 1.34
C ALA A 33 1.40 -4.58 0.56
N LEU A 34 1.76 -3.49 -0.11
CA LEU A 34 3.07 -3.30 -0.70
C LEU A 34 3.93 -2.51 0.28
N ASN A 35 4.88 -3.19 0.90
CA ASN A 35 5.79 -2.54 1.86
C ASN A 35 6.79 -1.68 1.10
N ILE A 36 7.02 -0.45 1.60
CA ILE A 36 7.90 0.54 0.99
C ILE A 36 8.80 1.13 2.06
N GLY A 37 10.11 0.99 1.86
CA GLY A 37 11.17 1.59 2.64
C GLY A 37 11.94 2.66 1.85
N SER A 38 13.27 2.64 1.96
CA SER A 38 14.16 3.64 1.34
C SER A 38 14.95 3.13 0.14
N ASP A 39 14.78 1.86 -0.24
CA ASP A 39 15.57 1.27 -1.31
C ASP A 39 15.09 1.76 -2.69
N SER A 40 16.03 2.17 -3.52
CA SER A 40 15.73 2.78 -4.83
C SER A 40 15.01 1.86 -5.82
N TRP A 41 15.02 0.55 -5.61
CA TRP A 41 14.34 -0.44 -6.44
C TRP A 41 12.86 -0.63 -6.05
N GLU A 42 12.44 -0.23 -4.85
CA GLU A 42 11.08 -0.51 -4.33
C GLU A 42 9.99 0.19 -5.12
N GLU A 43 10.19 1.44 -5.53
CA GLU A 43 9.21 2.15 -6.35
C GLU A 43 8.99 1.46 -7.71
N THR A 44 10.05 0.88 -8.29
CA THR A 44 9.95 0.08 -9.52
C THR A 44 9.17 -1.20 -9.29
N GLN A 45 9.37 -1.87 -8.14
CA GLN A 45 8.61 -3.06 -7.77
C GLN A 45 7.14 -2.75 -7.54
N VAL A 46 6.84 -1.63 -6.88
CA VAL A 46 5.45 -1.16 -6.69
C VAL A 46 4.78 -0.92 -8.05
N ALA A 47 5.43 -0.21 -8.96
CA ALA A 47 4.90 0.03 -10.30
C ALA A 47 4.64 -1.29 -11.06
N SER A 48 5.58 -2.22 -10.98
CA SER A 48 5.45 -3.55 -11.59
C SER A 48 4.29 -4.36 -10.97
N ALA A 49 4.10 -4.25 -9.65
CA ALA A 49 3.00 -4.92 -8.96
C ALA A 49 1.62 -4.42 -9.43
N TYR A 50 1.45 -3.10 -9.54
CA TYR A 50 0.20 -2.52 -10.05
C TYR A 50 -0.04 -2.90 -11.51
N ALA A 51 0.97 -2.84 -12.38
CA ALA A 51 0.87 -3.26 -13.77
C ALA A 51 0.50 -4.75 -13.91
N ALA A 52 1.11 -5.62 -13.09
CA ALA A 52 0.79 -7.04 -13.08
C ALA A 52 -0.66 -7.30 -12.62
N ALA A 53 -1.11 -6.63 -11.56
CA ALA A 53 -2.48 -6.77 -11.05
C ALA A 53 -3.52 -6.35 -12.09
N GLU A 54 -3.28 -5.26 -12.83
CA GLU A 54 -4.12 -4.80 -13.92
C GLU A 54 -4.13 -5.78 -15.07
N SER A 55 -2.96 -6.23 -15.51
CA SER A 55 -2.81 -7.19 -16.61
C SER A 55 -3.50 -8.53 -16.36
N LEU A 56 -3.48 -9.01 -15.11
CA LEU A 56 -4.14 -10.25 -14.71
C LEU A 56 -5.67 -10.14 -14.71
N GLY A 57 -6.22 -8.94 -14.53
CA GLY A 57 -7.66 -8.69 -14.56
C GLY A 57 -8.46 -9.45 -13.50
N THR A 58 -7.82 -9.89 -12.40
CA THR A 58 -8.48 -10.67 -11.33
C THR A 58 -9.31 -9.82 -10.39
N GLY A 59 -9.21 -8.48 -10.50
CA GLY A 59 -9.82 -7.54 -9.57
C GLY A 59 -9.12 -7.46 -8.20
N PHE A 60 -7.99 -8.16 -8.03
CA PHE A 60 -7.19 -8.13 -6.80
C PHE A 60 -6.67 -6.71 -6.53
N LYS A 61 -6.71 -6.29 -5.28
CA LYS A 61 -6.36 -4.93 -4.89
C LYS A 61 -5.00 -4.88 -4.21
N LEU A 62 -4.37 -3.71 -4.31
CA LEU A 62 -3.08 -3.39 -3.71
C LEU A 62 -3.20 -2.09 -2.92
N PHE A 63 -2.41 -1.93 -1.87
CA PHE A 63 -2.27 -0.67 -1.16
C PHE A 63 -0.85 -0.48 -0.65
N LEU A 64 -0.45 0.77 -0.47
CA LEU A 64 0.88 1.12 0.01
C LEU A 64 0.95 1.02 1.53
N SER A 65 2.02 0.41 2.03
CA SER A 65 2.36 0.31 3.44
C SER A 65 3.79 0.81 3.65
N PHE A 66 3.94 1.97 4.26
CA PHE A 66 5.23 2.65 4.43
C PHE A 66 5.97 2.12 5.65
N ASP A 67 7.22 1.70 5.49
CA ASP A 67 8.08 1.32 6.61
C ASP A 67 8.85 2.54 7.11
N PHE A 68 8.31 3.25 8.11
CA PHE A 68 8.95 4.42 8.67
C PHE A 68 10.16 4.12 9.56
N THR A 69 10.50 2.86 9.77
CA THR A 69 11.77 2.48 10.39
C THR A 69 12.90 2.46 9.37
N ALA A 70 12.59 2.23 8.10
CA ALA A 70 13.53 2.17 7.00
C ALA A 70 13.59 3.46 6.18
N MET A 71 12.51 4.26 6.15
CA MET A 71 12.42 5.49 5.38
C MET A 71 12.17 6.73 6.25
N GLY A 72 12.54 7.90 5.74
CA GLY A 72 12.23 9.17 6.42
C GLY A 72 10.75 9.57 6.31
N CYS A 73 10.29 10.37 7.28
CA CYS A 73 8.91 10.86 7.34
C CYS A 73 8.68 12.12 6.48
N THR A 74 9.18 12.13 5.24
CA THR A 74 9.01 13.27 4.33
C THR A 74 7.63 13.23 3.69
N LEU A 75 6.70 14.01 4.23
CA LEU A 75 5.29 13.99 3.84
C LEU A 75 5.07 14.17 2.34
N SER A 76 5.81 15.09 1.69
CA SER A 76 5.64 15.34 0.25
C SER A 76 5.92 14.12 -0.62
N ASN A 77 6.92 13.31 -0.26
CA ASN A 77 7.26 12.10 -1.00
C ASN A 77 6.15 11.04 -0.83
N ILE A 78 5.65 10.88 0.39
CA ILE A 78 4.56 9.95 0.70
C ILE A 78 3.29 10.34 -0.07
N VAL A 79 2.91 11.62 -0.02
CA VAL A 79 1.75 12.15 -0.77
C VAL A 79 1.90 11.91 -2.27
N SER A 80 3.08 12.18 -2.83
CA SER A 80 3.35 11.96 -4.25
C SER A 80 3.16 10.51 -4.65
N LEU A 81 3.72 9.58 -3.86
CA LEU A 81 3.64 8.16 -4.16
C LEU A 81 2.21 7.63 -4.03
N VAL A 82 1.49 8.02 -2.98
CA VAL A 82 0.07 7.64 -2.82
C VAL A 82 -0.76 8.15 -4.00
N ASN A 83 -0.59 9.41 -4.40
CA ASN A 83 -1.36 10.00 -5.49
C ASN A 83 -1.06 9.37 -6.86
N THR A 84 0.14 8.81 -7.05
CA THR A 84 0.50 8.06 -8.26
C THR A 84 -0.46 6.89 -8.49
N TYR A 85 -0.89 6.21 -7.44
CA TYR A 85 -1.75 5.02 -7.54
C TYR A 85 -3.19 5.26 -7.08
N ALA A 86 -3.54 6.43 -6.53
CA ALA A 86 -4.86 6.70 -5.95
C ALA A 86 -6.03 6.41 -6.90
N ASN A 87 -5.83 6.58 -8.21
CA ASN A 87 -6.85 6.33 -9.24
C ASN A 87 -6.62 5.03 -10.02
N HIS A 88 -5.62 4.23 -9.63
CA HIS A 88 -5.37 2.96 -10.30
C HIS A 88 -6.53 1.97 -10.05
N PRO A 89 -6.97 1.18 -11.07
CA PRO A 89 -8.10 0.26 -10.91
C PRO A 89 -7.87 -0.80 -9.84
N ASN A 90 -6.62 -1.15 -9.57
CA ASN A 90 -6.25 -2.13 -8.52
C ASN A 90 -5.92 -1.49 -7.17
N GLN A 91 -6.00 -0.15 -7.02
CA GLN A 91 -5.83 0.48 -5.71
C GLN A 91 -6.98 0.08 -4.76
N PHE A 92 -6.62 -0.44 -3.59
CA PHE A 92 -7.61 -0.72 -2.55
C PHE A 92 -8.15 0.59 -1.96
N LYS A 93 -9.48 0.67 -1.89
CA LYS A 93 -10.18 1.80 -1.28
C LYS A 93 -11.14 1.29 -0.21
N PHE A 94 -11.16 1.97 0.92
CA PHE A 94 -12.14 1.74 1.96
C PHE A 94 -13.11 2.92 2.02
N ASN A 95 -14.40 2.66 1.83
CA ASN A 95 -15.45 3.69 1.72
C ASN A 95 -15.12 4.81 0.71
N GLY A 96 -14.53 4.44 -0.45
CA GLY A 96 -14.16 5.36 -1.50
C GLY A 96 -12.86 6.14 -1.25
N LYS A 97 -12.22 5.98 -0.10
CA LYS A 97 -10.95 6.62 0.27
C LYS A 97 -9.76 5.70 -0.04
N THR A 98 -8.66 6.28 -0.51
CA THR A 98 -7.41 5.56 -0.78
C THR A 98 -6.85 4.95 0.52
N PHE A 99 -6.76 3.63 0.60
CA PHE A 99 -6.27 2.96 1.79
C PHE A 99 -4.76 3.09 1.91
N ILE A 100 -4.28 3.55 3.07
CA ILE A 100 -2.88 3.82 3.36
C ILE A 100 -2.54 3.15 4.70
N SER A 101 -1.45 2.38 4.71
CA SER A 101 -0.93 1.74 5.90
C SER A 101 0.52 2.12 6.15
N SER A 102 1.03 1.80 7.33
CA SER A 102 2.46 1.87 7.63
C SER A 102 2.85 0.91 8.74
N TYR A 103 4.11 0.53 8.72
CA TYR A 103 4.81 0.03 9.90
C TYR A 103 5.48 1.24 10.58
N GLU A 104 5.15 1.48 11.85
CA GLU A 104 5.39 2.72 12.57
C GLU A 104 4.68 3.93 11.87
N GLY A 105 5.06 5.14 12.18
CA GLY A 105 4.44 6.34 11.61
C GLY A 105 4.15 7.41 12.65
N GLY A 106 4.60 7.18 13.89
CA GLY A 106 4.52 8.19 14.97
C GLY A 106 5.24 9.48 14.61
N CYS A 107 6.26 9.40 13.76
CA CYS A 107 7.03 10.55 13.29
C CYS A 107 6.24 11.59 12.49
N LEU A 108 5.15 11.21 11.84
CA LEU A 108 4.25 12.14 11.15
C LEU A 108 3.40 12.95 12.15
N GLY A 109 3.12 12.38 13.32
CA GLY A 109 2.19 12.96 14.28
C GLY A 109 0.77 13.14 13.72
N ASN A 110 -0.16 13.62 14.52
CA ASN A 110 -1.54 13.87 14.07
C ASN A 110 -1.62 14.86 12.91
N ALA A 111 -0.80 15.91 12.91
CA ALA A 111 -0.83 16.93 11.86
C ALA A 111 -0.37 16.36 10.49
N GLY A 112 0.68 15.53 10.49
CA GLY A 112 1.16 14.90 9.27
C GLY A 112 0.16 13.87 8.72
N TRP A 113 -0.44 13.04 9.57
CA TRP A 113 -1.48 12.10 9.15
C TRP A 113 -2.73 12.80 8.63
N ALA A 114 -3.18 13.89 9.28
CA ALA A 114 -4.29 14.69 8.79
C ALA A 114 -3.98 15.26 7.40
N SER A 115 -2.80 15.86 7.24
CA SER A 115 -2.37 16.46 5.98
C SER A 115 -2.20 15.42 4.86
N LEU A 116 -1.69 14.21 5.17
CA LEU A 116 -1.61 13.10 4.22
C LEU A 116 -3.01 12.71 3.72
N LYS A 117 -3.95 12.52 4.64
CA LYS A 117 -5.33 12.16 4.29
C LYS A 117 -6.01 13.22 3.43
N ASP A 118 -5.86 14.49 3.78
CA ASP A 118 -6.48 15.60 3.03
C ASP A 118 -5.94 15.68 1.59
N GLN A 119 -4.63 15.48 1.41
CA GLN A 119 -3.98 15.58 0.11
C GLN A 119 -4.18 14.35 -0.79
N THR A 120 -4.59 13.22 -0.22
CA THR A 120 -4.69 11.93 -0.95
C THR A 120 -6.11 11.36 -0.95
N ASN A 121 -7.09 12.03 -0.35
CA ASN A 121 -8.38 11.45 -0.01
C ASN A 121 -8.18 10.09 0.68
N GLY A 122 -7.32 10.07 1.71
CA GLY A 122 -6.82 8.85 2.33
C GLY A 122 -7.70 8.31 3.46
N TYR A 123 -7.62 7.00 3.65
CA TYR A 123 -8.03 6.27 4.86
C TYR A 123 -6.77 5.71 5.52
N ALA A 124 -6.43 6.19 6.71
CA ALA A 124 -5.19 5.87 7.39
C ALA A 124 -5.37 4.75 8.42
N MET A 125 -4.65 3.65 8.23
CA MET A 125 -4.60 2.51 9.15
C MET A 125 -3.14 2.07 9.40
N PRO A 126 -2.34 2.84 10.15
CA PRO A 126 -0.99 2.46 10.50
C PRO A 126 -0.92 1.44 11.64
N PHE A 127 0.24 0.77 11.77
CA PHE A 127 0.75 0.32 13.06
C PHE A 127 1.62 1.44 13.64
N ILE A 128 1.45 1.76 14.90
CA ILE A 128 2.31 2.67 15.66
C ILE A 128 2.53 2.05 17.03
N SER A 129 3.78 1.78 17.40
CA SER A 129 4.10 1.19 18.68
C SER A 129 3.68 2.14 19.83
N GLY A 130 3.11 1.55 20.89
CA GLY A 130 2.62 2.30 22.05
C GLY A 130 1.26 2.99 21.85
N LEU A 131 0.55 2.68 20.76
CA LEU A 131 -0.78 3.25 20.49
C LEU A 131 -1.89 2.59 21.30
N GLU A 132 -1.61 1.45 21.92
CA GLU A 132 -2.56 0.68 22.73
C GLU A 132 -3.13 1.52 23.87
N GLY A 133 -4.45 1.60 23.91
CA GLY A 133 -5.17 2.41 24.90
C GLY A 133 -5.05 3.93 24.69
N GLN A 134 -4.32 4.38 23.67
CA GLN A 134 -4.09 5.80 23.38
C GLN A 134 -4.67 6.25 22.02
N PHE A 135 -5.41 5.40 21.33
CA PHE A 135 -5.95 5.72 20.00
C PHE A 135 -6.77 7.01 19.96
N SER A 136 -7.48 7.33 21.03
CA SER A 136 -8.23 8.58 21.17
C SER A 136 -7.36 9.85 21.08
N GLN A 137 -6.05 9.73 21.29
CA GLN A 137 -5.10 10.84 21.16
C GLN A 137 -4.64 11.04 19.69
N TRP A 138 -5.07 10.14 18.78
CA TRP A 138 -4.71 10.16 17.37
C TRP A 138 -5.94 10.37 16.45
N PRO A 139 -6.65 11.51 16.58
CA PRO A 139 -7.89 11.77 15.85
C PRO A 139 -7.71 11.83 14.32
N ALA A 140 -6.48 11.95 13.83
CA ALA A 140 -6.19 11.90 12.41
C ALA A 140 -6.27 10.49 11.81
N LEU A 141 -6.14 9.45 12.63
CA LEU A 141 -6.18 8.07 12.16
C LEU A 141 -7.63 7.58 12.07
N ASP A 142 -7.94 6.82 11.04
CA ASP A 142 -9.28 6.20 10.87
C ASP A 142 -9.36 4.85 11.60
N SER A 143 -8.25 4.14 11.65
CA SER A 143 -8.08 2.88 12.38
C SER A 143 -6.60 2.62 12.63
N TRP A 144 -6.29 1.52 13.30
CA TRP A 144 -4.93 1.03 13.49
C TRP A 144 -4.94 -0.49 13.57
N TYR A 145 -3.81 -1.13 13.34
CA TYR A 145 -3.68 -2.56 13.47
C TYR A 145 -2.59 -2.94 14.47
N TRP A 146 -2.70 -4.14 15.00
CA TRP A 146 -1.79 -4.70 15.97
C TRP A 146 -0.95 -5.80 15.32
N LEU A 147 0.34 -5.83 15.61
CA LEU A 147 1.19 -6.97 15.29
C LEU A 147 1.26 -7.89 16.51
N VAL A 148 0.78 -9.12 16.33
CA VAL A 148 0.82 -10.17 17.36
C VAL A 148 2.12 -10.94 17.24
#